data_138128c874a802ad75838befd319d176
#
_entry.id   138128c874a802ad75838befd319d176
#
_cell.length_a   1.000
_cell.length_b   1.000
_cell.length_c   1.000
_cell.angle_alpha   90.00
_cell.angle_beta   90.00
_cell.angle_gamma   90.00
#
_symmetry.space_group_name_H-M   'P 1'
#
loop_
_entity.id
_entity.type
_entity.pdbx_description
1 polymer ?
#
loop_
_entity_poly.entity_id
_entity_poly.type
_entity_poly.pdbx_seq_one_letter_code
_entity_poly.pdbx_strand_id
1 'polypeptide(L)'
;MSSPFDLTGHVALVTGGNSGIGLGFADGLAAHGATVVIWGTNADKNRAAATALREHGGEVVEMICDVGDQAAVVAATAEVAGRFGRIDSCFVNAGVPGRAPSFVGMTDDEWHRVLRVNLDGAFYTAQESVKQMVAQGTGGSIVFTSSGSAYFGQQRGQHYGASKAGLISMSKAIAVEHARHGVRSNAIVAGWTESDMTSPALRTDAFGAKVLPRVPLRRWGEGRDFAGIAVYLASNASSYHTGDVITIDGGYYSF
;
A
#
# COMPACT_ATOMS: atom_id res chain seq x y z
N MET A 1 26.72 0.35 -16.09
CA MET A 1 25.24 0.42 -16.16
C MET A 1 24.72 0.41 -14.71
N SER A 2 23.86 1.35 -14.34
CA SER A 2 23.19 1.33 -13.03
C SER A 2 22.36 0.06 -12.88
N SER A 3 22.17 -0.41 -11.65
CA SER A 3 21.29 -1.55 -11.36
C SER A 3 19.86 -1.24 -11.84
N PRO A 4 19.12 -2.19 -12.45
CA PRO A 4 17.72 -1.98 -12.79
C PRO A 4 16.83 -1.74 -11.56
N PHE A 5 17.34 -2.01 -10.36
CA PHE A 5 16.70 -1.77 -9.07
C PHE A 5 17.12 -0.46 -8.38
N ASP A 6 18.00 0.33 -9.02
CA ASP A 6 18.44 1.62 -8.51
C ASP A 6 17.28 2.62 -8.54
N LEU A 7 17.00 3.23 -7.38
CA LEU A 7 15.94 4.22 -7.19
C LEU A 7 16.49 5.63 -6.89
N THR A 8 17.78 5.84 -7.14
CA THR A 8 18.40 7.16 -6.97
C THR A 8 17.68 8.21 -7.83
N GLY A 9 17.22 9.28 -7.20
CA GLY A 9 16.45 10.34 -7.84
C GLY A 9 14.95 10.04 -8.04
N HIS A 10 14.46 8.86 -7.61
CA HIS A 10 13.02 8.55 -7.55
C HIS A 10 12.35 9.17 -6.33
N VAL A 11 11.12 9.62 -6.47
CA VAL A 11 10.25 10.06 -5.39
C VAL A 11 9.15 9.02 -5.21
N ALA A 12 9.14 8.35 -4.07
CA ALA A 12 8.19 7.29 -3.72
C ALA A 12 7.23 7.76 -2.62
N LEU A 13 5.94 7.78 -2.92
CA LEU A 13 4.88 8.08 -1.96
C LEU A 13 4.31 6.78 -1.38
N VAL A 14 4.22 6.68 -0.05
CA VAL A 14 3.65 5.52 0.65
C VAL A 14 2.57 5.95 1.63
N THR A 15 1.31 5.65 1.35
CA THR A 15 0.22 5.88 2.31
C THR A 15 0.18 4.80 3.37
N GLY A 16 0.01 5.19 4.65
CA GLY A 16 0.18 4.27 5.78
C GLY A 16 1.62 3.76 5.90
N GLY A 17 2.62 4.57 5.47
CA GLY A 17 4.04 4.22 5.46
C GLY A 17 4.71 4.19 6.84
N ASN A 18 3.94 4.39 7.91
CA ASN A 18 4.45 4.51 9.28
C ASN A 18 4.36 3.22 10.10
N SER A 19 3.84 2.12 9.53
CA SER A 19 3.77 0.81 10.21
C SER A 19 3.53 -0.34 9.22
N GLY A 20 3.76 -1.58 9.69
CA GLY A 20 3.42 -2.81 8.99
C GLY A 20 3.95 -2.89 7.56
N ILE A 21 3.08 -3.27 6.62
CA ILE A 21 3.43 -3.45 5.20
C ILE A 21 3.93 -2.13 4.59
N GLY A 22 3.25 -1.01 4.88
CA GLY A 22 3.63 0.30 4.35
C GLY A 22 5.03 0.74 4.79
N LEU A 23 5.40 0.48 6.05
CA LEU A 23 6.76 0.73 6.54
C LEU A 23 7.77 -0.20 5.84
N GLY A 24 7.42 -1.46 5.59
CA GLY A 24 8.28 -2.37 4.84
C GLY A 24 8.49 -1.93 3.39
N PHE A 25 7.47 -1.39 2.73
CA PHE A 25 7.64 -0.74 1.42
C PHE A 25 8.61 0.44 1.49
N ALA A 26 8.35 1.37 2.43
CA ALA A 26 9.16 2.56 2.61
C ALA A 26 10.62 2.24 2.91
N ASP A 27 10.88 1.21 3.74
CA ASP A 27 12.21 0.74 4.09
C ASP A 27 12.97 0.22 2.87
N GLY A 28 12.36 -0.67 2.09
CA GLY A 28 12.98 -1.18 0.86
C GLY A 28 13.29 -0.07 -0.16
N LEU A 29 12.37 0.89 -0.33
CA LEU A 29 12.54 2.01 -1.26
C LEU A 29 13.67 2.93 -0.80
N ALA A 30 13.74 3.28 0.49
CA ALA A 30 14.80 4.11 1.06
C ALA A 30 16.17 3.42 0.95
N ALA A 31 16.26 2.12 1.24
CA ALA A 31 17.49 1.34 1.13
C ALA A 31 18.05 1.26 -0.31
N HIS A 32 17.21 1.54 -1.33
CA HIS A 32 17.62 1.55 -2.73
C HIS A 32 17.75 2.97 -3.32
N GLY A 33 17.79 4.00 -2.46
CA GLY A 33 18.11 5.36 -2.84
C GLY A 33 16.94 6.27 -3.22
N ALA A 34 15.69 5.83 -3.03
CA ALA A 34 14.54 6.68 -3.26
C ALA A 34 14.43 7.79 -2.20
N THR A 35 13.99 8.97 -2.61
CA THR A 35 13.33 9.91 -1.70
C THR A 35 11.98 9.33 -1.31
N VAL A 36 11.73 9.12 -0.02
CA VAL A 36 10.51 8.49 0.46
C VAL A 36 9.61 9.50 1.16
N VAL A 37 8.36 9.60 0.71
CA VAL A 37 7.32 10.40 1.37
C VAL A 37 6.33 9.44 2.02
N ILE A 38 6.16 9.52 3.33
CA ILE A 38 5.18 8.71 4.06
C ILE A 38 4.00 9.57 4.52
N TRP A 39 2.80 9.07 4.29
CA TRP A 39 1.57 9.64 4.80
C TRP A 39 0.97 8.78 5.91
N GLY A 40 0.48 9.43 6.95
CA GLY A 40 -0.26 8.77 8.02
C GLY A 40 -0.97 9.80 8.91
N THR A 41 -1.95 9.37 9.68
CA THR A 41 -2.76 10.25 10.55
C THR A 41 -2.15 10.44 11.95
N ASN A 42 -1.13 9.67 12.32
CA ASN A 42 -0.49 9.74 13.63
C ASN A 42 0.91 10.35 13.50
N ALA A 43 1.07 11.58 14.01
CA ALA A 43 2.32 12.35 13.91
C ALA A 43 3.52 11.65 14.55
N ASP A 44 3.33 11.03 15.73
CA ASP A 44 4.44 10.40 16.44
C ASP A 44 4.93 9.14 15.73
N LYS A 45 4.00 8.32 15.19
CA LYS A 45 4.36 7.16 14.36
C LYS A 45 5.05 7.59 13.08
N ASN A 46 4.55 8.65 12.42
CA ASN A 46 5.19 9.18 11.21
C ASN A 46 6.62 9.62 11.51
N ARG A 47 6.85 10.36 12.59
CA ARG A 47 8.18 10.82 13.00
C ARG A 47 9.12 9.67 13.32
N ALA A 48 8.65 8.68 14.08
CA ALA A 48 9.45 7.51 14.43
C ALA A 48 9.86 6.71 13.18
N ALA A 49 8.92 6.46 12.26
CA ALA A 49 9.17 5.79 11.00
C ALA A 49 10.16 6.57 10.13
N ALA A 50 9.96 7.88 9.95
CA ALA A 50 10.85 8.71 9.17
C ALA A 50 12.29 8.74 9.75
N THR A 51 12.43 8.75 11.09
CA THR A 51 13.74 8.68 11.75
C THR A 51 14.46 7.37 11.40
N ALA A 52 13.77 6.22 11.49
CA ALA A 52 14.36 4.93 11.14
C ALA A 52 14.73 4.85 9.65
N LEU A 53 13.83 5.33 8.76
CA LEU A 53 14.08 5.30 7.32
C LEU A 53 15.27 6.18 6.90
N ARG A 54 15.54 7.30 7.59
CA ARG A 54 16.71 8.17 7.33
C ARG A 54 18.05 7.50 7.62
N GLU A 55 18.08 6.39 8.37
CA GLU A 55 19.30 5.62 8.60
C GLU A 55 19.89 5.04 7.29
N HIS A 56 19.07 4.88 6.23
CA HIS A 56 19.53 4.53 4.89
C HIS A 56 20.27 5.66 4.15
N GLY A 57 20.32 6.88 4.72
CA GLY A 57 21.05 8.03 4.17
C GLY A 57 20.28 8.84 3.12
N GLY A 58 19.07 8.44 2.75
CA GLY A 58 18.21 9.14 1.79
C GLY A 58 17.30 10.21 2.43
N GLU A 59 16.66 11.01 1.59
CA GLU A 59 15.67 11.99 2.02
C GLU A 59 14.34 11.27 2.36
N VAL A 60 13.81 11.56 3.56
CA VAL A 60 12.51 11.05 4.01
C VAL A 60 11.66 12.20 4.53
N VAL A 61 10.44 12.30 4.00
CA VAL A 61 9.44 13.30 4.40
C VAL A 61 8.24 12.59 5.01
N GLU A 62 7.86 13.00 6.19
CA GLU A 62 6.63 12.57 6.83
C GLU A 62 5.56 13.66 6.76
N MET A 63 4.33 13.28 6.40
CA MET A 63 3.19 14.20 6.30
C MET A 63 1.96 13.63 7.01
N ILE A 64 1.19 14.51 7.65
CA ILE A 64 -0.13 14.17 8.16
C ILE A 64 -1.12 14.25 7.00
N CYS A 65 -1.72 13.10 6.64
CA CYS A 65 -2.77 13.04 5.64
C CYS A 65 -3.78 11.93 6.00
N ASP A 66 -5.05 12.29 6.18
CA ASP A 66 -6.17 11.34 6.17
C ASP A 66 -6.56 11.10 4.72
N VAL A 67 -6.24 9.93 4.18
CA VAL A 67 -6.56 9.60 2.79
C VAL A 67 -8.08 9.59 2.51
N GLY A 68 -8.92 9.42 3.53
CA GLY A 68 -10.38 9.51 3.40
C GLY A 68 -10.90 10.95 3.29
N ASP A 69 -10.02 11.96 3.33
CA ASP A 69 -10.33 13.36 3.05
C ASP A 69 -9.71 13.75 1.69
N GLN A 70 -10.56 13.91 0.69
CA GLN A 70 -10.13 14.24 -0.67
C GLN A 70 -9.33 15.55 -0.71
N ALA A 71 -9.75 16.57 0.03
CA ALA A 71 -9.06 17.86 0.03
C ALA A 71 -7.65 17.74 0.64
N ALA A 72 -7.51 16.94 1.71
CA ALA A 72 -6.21 16.66 2.31
C ALA A 72 -5.28 15.91 1.32
N VAL A 73 -5.81 14.94 0.57
CA VAL A 73 -5.04 14.20 -0.45
C VAL A 73 -4.59 15.12 -1.58
N VAL A 74 -5.47 15.97 -2.10
CA VAL A 74 -5.12 16.95 -3.14
C VAL A 74 -4.03 17.88 -2.66
N ALA A 75 -4.17 18.46 -1.46
CA ALA A 75 -3.19 19.38 -0.89
C ALA A 75 -1.82 18.69 -0.65
N ALA A 76 -1.84 17.49 -0.06
CA ALA A 76 -0.61 16.73 0.22
C ALA A 76 0.10 16.30 -1.08
N THR A 77 -0.64 15.89 -2.12
CA THR A 77 -0.04 15.56 -3.43
C THR A 77 0.58 16.80 -4.08
N ALA A 78 -0.11 17.94 -4.02
CA ALA A 78 0.41 19.20 -4.55
C ALA A 78 1.69 19.65 -3.82
N GLU A 79 1.78 19.44 -2.49
CA GLU A 79 2.98 19.73 -1.72
C GLU A 79 4.17 18.85 -2.15
N VAL A 80 3.95 17.53 -2.34
CA VAL A 80 4.98 16.61 -2.84
C VAL A 80 5.43 17.02 -4.24
N ALA A 81 4.48 17.29 -5.14
CA ALA A 81 4.77 17.71 -6.51
C ALA A 81 5.51 19.06 -6.54
N GLY A 82 5.12 20.02 -5.71
CA GLY A 82 5.79 21.33 -5.59
C GLY A 82 7.21 21.24 -5.06
N ARG A 83 7.46 20.31 -4.12
CA ARG A 83 8.78 20.11 -3.51
C ARG A 83 9.75 19.36 -4.41
N PHE A 84 9.30 18.32 -5.08
CA PHE A 84 10.17 17.41 -5.83
C PHE A 84 9.97 17.46 -7.35
N GLY A 85 8.92 18.09 -7.83
CA GLY A 85 8.57 18.16 -9.25
C GLY A 85 8.02 16.85 -9.82
N ARG A 86 8.00 15.76 -9.04
CA ARG A 86 7.66 14.41 -9.52
C ARG A 86 7.14 13.49 -8.43
N ILE A 87 6.41 12.46 -8.85
CA ILE A 87 6.09 11.25 -8.09
C ILE A 87 6.32 10.07 -9.04
N ASP A 88 7.30 9.21 -8.73
CA ASP A 88 7.68 8.08 -9.60
C ASP A 88 6.98 6.79 -9.22
N SER A 89 6.67 6.63 -7.94
CA SER A 89 5.87 5.52 -7.47
C SER A 89 4.94 5.95 -6.33
N CYS A 90 3.73 5.36 -6.31
CA CYS A 90 2.77 5.56 -5.24
C CYS A 90 2.26 4.21 -4.73
N PHE A 91 2.55 3.92 -3.47
CA PHE A 91 2.07 2.74 -2.76
C PHE A 91 0.80 3.10 -1.99
N VAL A 92 -0.34 2.76 -2.57
CA VAL A 92 -1.68 2.99 -2.04
C VAL A 92 -1.98 1.88 -1.02
N ASN A 93 -1.50 2.08 0.21
CA ASN A 93 -1.47 1.03 1.23
C ASN A 93 -2.36 1.35 2.44
N ALA A 94 -2.63 2.61 2.76
CA ALA A 94 -3.45 2.99 3.90
C ALA A 94 -4.78 2.24 3.95
N GLY A 95 -5.17 1.79 5.15
CA GLY A 95 -6.42 1.07 5.33
C GLY A 95 -6.76 0.84 6.81
N VAL A 96 -8.03 0.53 7.05
CA VAL A 96 -8.57 0.22 8.38
C VAL A 96 -9.28 -1.14 8.36
N PRO A 97 -9.28 -1.91 9.48
CA PRO A 97 -9.99 -3.17 9.56
C PRO A 97 -11.50 -2.97 9.68
N GLY A 98 -12.27 -3.99 9.29
CA GLY A 98 -13.70 -4.06 9.62
C GLY A 98 -13.93 -4.40 11.10
N ARG A 99 -15.00 -3.86 11.68
CA ARG A 99 -15.38 -4.06 13.09
C ARG A 99 -16.84 -4.48 13.26
N ALA A 100 -17.50 -4.94 12.19
CA ALA A 100 -18.90 -5.34 12.25
C ALA A 100 -19.11 -6.57 13.15
N PRO A 101 -20.19 -6.60 13.97
CA PRO A 101 -20.54 -7.77 14.78
C PRO A 101 -21.00 -8.96 13.93
N SER A 102 -21.71 -8.69 12.82
CA SER A 102 -22.19 -9.64 11.83
C SER A 102 -22.58 -8.91 10.54
N PHE A 103 -22.95 -9.63 9.48
CA PHE A 103 -23.44 -9.00 8.24
C PHE A 103 -24.76 -8.24 8.49
N VAL A 104 -25.74 -8.88 9.13
CA VAL A 104 -27.04 -8.24 9.39
C VAL A 104 -26.99 -7.16 10.48
N GLY A 105 -25.95 -7.16 11.32
CA GLY A 105 -25.73 -6.14 12.35
C GLY A 105 -24.72 -5.08 11.95
N MET A 106 -24.30 -5.05 10.68
CA MET A 106 -23.42 -4.00 10.17
C MET A 106 -24.23 -2.70 10.03
N THR A 107 -23.71 -1.62 10.61
CA THR A 107 -24.30 -0.30 10.47
C THR A 107 -23.79 0.40 9.22
N ASP A 108 -24.57 1.36 8.70
CA ASP A 108 -24.14 2.21 7.58
C ASP A 108 -22.87 2.98 7.93
N ASP A 109 -22.75 3.47 9.17
CA ASP A 109 -21.53 4.18 9.63
C ASP A 109 -20.29 3.29 9.56
N GLU A 110 -20.39 2.02 9.99
CA GLU A 110 -19.24 1.08 9.93
C GLU A 110 -18.92 0.72 8.47
N TRP A 111 -19.94 0.52 7.63
CA TRP A 111 -19.76 0.32 6.19
C TRP A 111 -18.99 1.48 5.56
N HIS A 112 -19.48 2.70 5.74
CA HIS A 112 -18.87 3.90 5.17
C HIS A 112 -17.52 4.24 5.78
N ARG A 113 -17.30 3.99 7.08
CA ARG A 113 -16.01 4.16 7.73
C ARG A 113 -14.90 3.37 7.03
N VAL A 114 -15.18 2.13 6.66
CA VAL A 114 -14.20 1.27 5.99
C VAL A 114 -14.02 1.67 4.53
N LEU A 115 -15.12 1.89 3.79
CA LEU A 115 -15.03 2.27 2.38
C LEU A 115 -14.35 3.63 2.21
N ARG A 116 -14.67 4.62 3.03
CA ARG A 116 -14.05 5.95 2.99
C ARG A 116 -12.53 5.91 3.00
N VAL A 117 -11.94 5.06 3.85
CA VAL A 117 -10.48 4.97 3.93
C VAL A 117 -9.93 4.02 2.88
N ASN A 118 -10.50 2.80 2.80
CA ASN A 118 -9.89 1.71 2.03
C ASN A 118 -10.16 1.80 0.53
N LEU A 119 -11.26 2.42 0.10
CA LEU A 119 -11.65 2.51 -1.30
C LEU A 119 -11.62 3.95 -1.81
N ASP A 120 -12.37 4.86 -1.18
CA ASP A 120 -12.42 6.26 -1.63
C ASP A 120 -11.05 6.93 -1.46
N GLY A 121 -10.40 6.72 -0.30
CA GLY A 121 -9.05 7.24 -0.04
C GLY A 121 -8.00 6.67 -0.98
N ALA A 122 -8.13 5.39 -1.34
CA ALA A 122 -7.27 4.78 -2.34
C ALA A 122 -7.51 5.38 -3.73
N PHE A 123 -8.77 5.63 -4.09
CA PHE A 123 -9.14 6.29 -5.34
C PHE A 123 -8.56 7.71 -5.41
N TYR A 124 -8.76 8.54 -4.38
CA TYR A 124 -8.23 9.92 -4.36
C TYR A 124 -6.71 9.92 -4.49
N THR A 125 -6.02 9.08 -3.71
CA THR A 125 -4.56 8.97 -3.74
C THR A 125 -4.04 8.54 -5.11
N ALA A 126 -4.64 7.51 -5.69
CA ALA A 126 -4.25 7.01 -7.01
C ALA A 126 -4.53 8.04 -8.11
N GLN A 127 -5.70 8.69 -8.06
CA GLN A 127 -6.09 9.70 -9.05
C GLN A 127 -5.12 10.87 -9.09
N GLU A 128 -4.79 11.46 -7.93
CA GLU A 128 -3.86 12.58 -7.86
C GLU A 128 -2.43 12.18 -8.26
N SER A 129 -1.99 10.98 -7.84
CA SER A 129 -0.68 10.45 -8.25
C SER A 129 -0.60 10.21 -9.77
N VAL A 130 -1.64 9.64 -10.38
CA VAL A 130 -1.69 9.43 -11.84
C VAL A 130 -1.73 10.76 -12.59
N LYS A 131 -2.50 11.76 -12.12
CA LYS A 131 -2.48 13.12 -12.71
C LYS A 131 -1.07 13.68 -12.73
N GLN A 132 -0.34 13.57 -11.61
CA GLN A 132 1.04 14.04 -11.52
C GLN A 132 1.96 13.24 -12.47
N MET A 133 1.87 11.90 -12.50
CA MET A 133 2.68 11.04 -13.37
C MET A 133 2.46 11.34 -14.86
N VAL A 134 1.23 11.67 -15.26
CA VAL A 134 0.92 12.09 -16.63
C VAL A 134 1.47 13.48 -16.92
N ALA A 135 1.27 14.44 -16.01
CA ALA A 135 1.71 15.82 -16.19
C ALA A 135 3.24 15.96 -16.27
N GLN A 136 3.99 15.18 -15.49
CA GLN A 136 5.46 15.17 -15.52
C GLN A 136 6.04 14.50 -16.77
N GLY A 137 5.24 13.71 -17.52
CA GLY A 137 5.64 13.11 -18.79
C GLY A 137 6.60 11.91 -18.69
N THR A 138 6.99 11.47 -17.51
CA THR A 138 7.89 10.33 -17.29
C THR A 138 7.17 9.05 -16.88
N GLY A 139 5.84 9.09 -16.73
CA GLY A 139 5.06 7.98 -16.22
C GLY A 139 5.32 7.70 -14.73
N GLY A 140 5.14 6.47 -14.30
CA GLY A 140 5.33 6.04 -12.92
C GLY A 140 4.73 4.68 -12.60
N SER A 141 4.68 4.32 -11.31
CA SER A 141 4.14 3.05 -10.82
C SER A 141 3.15 3.26 -9.69
N ILE A 142 1.94 2.76 -9.86
CA ILE A 142 0.91 2.68 -8.80
C ILE A 142 0.86 1.25 -8.27
N VAL A 143 0.90 1.10 -6.94
CA VAL A 143 0.83 -0.22 -6.28
C VAL A 143 -0.25 -0.20 -5.22
N PHE A 144 -1.28 -1.02 -5.37
CA PHE A 144 -2.36 -1.15 -4.40
C PHE A 144 -2.12 -2.30 -3.43
N THR A 145 -2.31 -2.07 -2.13
CA THR A 145 -2.30 -3.14 -1.13
C THR A 145 -3.71 -3.71 -0.95
N SER A 146 -3.95 -4.86 -1.57
CA SER A 146 -5.16 -5.65 -1.42
C SER A 146 -4.97 -6.73 -0.34
N SER A 147 -5.89 -7.68 -0.26
CA SER A 147 -5.94 -8.76 0.72
C SER A 147 -6.59 -9.99 0.11
N GLY A 148 -6.32 -11.17 0.66
CA GLY A 148 -7.06 -12.37 0.31
C GLY A 148 -8.56 -12.27 0.54
N SER A 149 -9.01 -11.35 1.39
CA SER A 149 -10.44 -11.03 1.54
C SER A 149 -11.10 -10.50 0.27
N ALA A 150 -10.32 -10.13 -0.75
CA ALA A 150 -10.81 -9.80 -2.08
C ALA A 150 -11.30 -11.03 -2.87
N TYR A 151 -10.77 -12.21 -2.55
CA TYR A 151 -11.08 -13.47 -3.25
C TYR A 151 -11.88 -14.44 -2.39
N PHE A 152 -11.63 -14.44 -1.07
CA PHE A 152 -12.21 -15.39 -0.13
C PHE A 152 -13.11 -14.70 0.87
N GLY A 153 -14.21 -15.35 1.22
CA GLY A 153 -15.14 -14.82 2.21
C GLY A 153 -14.50 -14.66 3.58
N GLN A 154 -14.56 -13.45 4.13
CA GLN A 154 -14.16 -13.16 5.49
C GLN A 154 -15.40 -12.87 6.33
N GLN A 155 -15.63 -13.70 7.35
CA GLN A 155 -16.73 -13.46 8.31
C GLN A 155 -16.58 -12.07 8.96
N ARG A 156 -17.66 -11.28 9.00
CA ARG A 156 -17.71 -9.92 9.54
C ARG A 156 -16.85 -8.89 8.78
N GLY A 157 -16.33 -9.25 7.60
CA GLY A 157 -15.41 -8.45 6.81
C GLY A 157 -15.94 -8.06 5.43
N GLN A 158 -17.26 -8.07 5.19
CA GLN A 158 -17.85 -7.88 3.86
C GLN A 158 -17.47 -6.53 3.23
N HIS A 159 -17.53 -5.45 4.00
CA HIS A 159 -17.11 -4.10 3.59
C HIS A 159 -15.60 -4.03 3.32
N TYR A 160 -14.79 -4.69 4.15
CA TYR A 160 -13.35 -4.79 3.95
C TYR A 160 -13.04 -5.57 2.66
N GLY A 161 -13.62 -6.77 2.49
CA GLY A 161 -13.45 -7.58 1.29
C GLY A 161 -13.89 -6.84 0.02
N ALA A 162 -15.05 -6.17 0.06
CA ALA A 162 -15.54 -5.36 -1.05
C ALA A 162 -14.56 -4.24 -1.42
N SER A 163 -14.04 -3.51 -0.41
CA SER A 163 -13.03 -2.48 -0.66
C SER A 163 -11.77 -3.05 -1.31
N LYS A 164 -11.25 -4.18 -0.81
CA LYS A 164 -10.02 -4.80 -1.32
C LYS A 164 -10.18 -5.42 -2.70
N ALA A 165 -11.36 -5.93 -3.05
CA ALA A 165 -11.68 -6.36 -4.40
C ALA A 165 -11.75 -5.16 -5.37
N GLY A 166 -12.34 -4.04 -4.94
CA GLY A 166 -12.37 -2.79 -5.70
C GLY A 166 -10.98 -2.28 -6.07
N LEU A 167 -9.98 -2.41 -5.17
CA LEU A 167 -8.59 -2.01 -5.46
C LEU A 167 -7.97 -2.83 -6.61
N ILE A 168 -8.25 -4.13 -6.67
CA ILE A 168 -7.77 -4.99 -7.77
C ILE A 168 -8.37 -4.54 -9.10
N SER A 169 -9.67 -4.26 -9.13
CA SER A 169 -10.35 -3.77 -10.33
C SER A 169 -9.80 -2.41 -10.76
N MET A 170 -9.64 -1.49 -9.83
CA MET A 170 -9.10 -0.15 -10.07
C MET A 170 -7.67 -0.21 -10.60
N SER A 171 -6.82 -1.07 -10.04
CA SER A 171 -5.45 -1.27 -10.50
C SER A 171 -5.39 -1.69 -11.97
N LYS A 172 -6.22 -2.66 -12.37
CA LYS A 172 -6.29 -3.14 -13.76
C LYS A 172 -6.80 -2.07 -14.72
N ALA A 173 -7.80 -1.28 -14.30
CA ALA A 173 -8.33 -0.20 -15.12
C ALA A 173 -7.27 0.88 -15.37
N ILE A 174 -6.54 1.33 -14.34
CA ILE A 174 -5.45 2.29 -14.46
C ILE A 174 -4.34 1.74 -15.37
N ALA A 175 -3.97 0.47 -15.23
CA ALA A 175 -2.95 -0.17 -16.06
C ALA A 175 -3.31 -0.10 -17.55
N VAL A 176 -4.57 -0.38 -17.91
CA VAL A 176 -5.03 -0.35 -19.31
C VAL A 176 -5.12 1.08 -19.84
N GLU A 177 -5.70 1.99 -19.06
CA GLU A 177 -5.98 3.36 -19.52
C GLU A 177 -4.73 4.22 -19.64
N HIS A 178 -3.80 4.10 -18.68
CA HIS A 178 -2.66 5.01 -18.56
C HIS A 178 -1.32 4.41 -19.03
N ALA A 179 -1.27 3.18 -19.55
CA ALA A 179 -0.06 2.58 -20.10
C ALA A 179 0.59 3.46 -21.21
N ARG A 180 -0.22 4.11 -22.06
CA ARG A 180 0.24 5.04 -23.09
C ARG A 180 1.01 6.25 -22.54
N HIS A 181 0.85 6.56 -21.25
CA HIS A 181 1.57 7.62 -20.55
C HIS A 181 2.75 7.10 -19.72
N GLY A 182 3.11 5.80 -19.89
CA GLY A 182 4.16 5.16 -19.10
C GLY A 182 3.78 4.86 -17.66
N VAL A 183 2.49 4.95 -17.29
CA VAL A 183 2.02 4.61 -15.95
C VAL A 183 1.70 3.12 -15.88
N ARG A 184 2.35 2.43 -14.95
CA ARG A 184 2.09 1.03 -14.61
C ARG A 184 1.23 0.97 -13.34
N SER A 185 0.38 -0.03 -13.21
CA SER A 185 -0.41 -0.24 -12.00
C SER A 185 -0.55 -1.72 -11.70
N ASN A 186 -0.25 -2.11 -10.47
CA ASN A 186 -0.33 -3.49 -10.01
C ASN A 186 -0.95 -3.54 -8.60
N ALA A 187 -1.45 -4.71 -8.20
CA ALA A 187 -1.98 -4.94 -6.87
C ALA A 187 -1.18 -6.02 -6.14
N ILE A 188 -0.96 -5.85 -4.84
CA ILE A 188 -0.36 -6.87 -3.98
C ILE A 188 -1.46 -7.41 -3.07
N VAL A 189 -1.69 -8.72 -3.10
CA VAL A 189 -2.55 -9.43 -2.18
C VAL A 189 -1.71 -9.94 -1.02
N ALA A 190 -1.86 -9.30 0.13
CA ALA A 190 -1.15 -9.66 1.34
C ALA A 190 -1.85 -10.81 2.09
N GLY A 191 -1.05 -11.74 2.62
CA GLY A 191 -1.48 -12.73 3.58
C GLY A 191 -1.51 -12.21 5.02
N TRP A 192 -1.47 -13.13 5.99
CA TRP A 192 -1.43 -12.81 7.41
C TRP A 192 -0.08 -12.19 7.79
N THR A 193 -0.06 -10.88 7.90
CA THR A 193 1.16 -10.08 8.14
C THR A 193 1.02 -9.29 9.44
N GLU A 194 2.06 -9.25 10.26
CA GLU A 194 2.10 -8.46 11.49
C GLU A 194 2.03 -6.97 11.19
N SER A 195 1.09 -6.30 11.85
CA SER A 195 0.88 -4.87 11.80
C SER A 195 0.02 -4.44 12.99
N ASP A 196 -0.12 -3.15 13.23
CA ASP A 196 -1.05 -2.66 14.26
C ASP A 196 -2.49 -3.14 14.04
N MET A 197 -2.87 -3.35 12.79
CA MET A 197 -4.20 -3.83 12.41
C MET A 197 -4.44 -5.28 12.79
N THR A 198 -3.45 -6.14 12.62
CA THR A 198 -3.57 -7.60 12.71
C THR A 198 -3.04 -8.16 14.04
N SER A 199 -2.06 -7.50 14.67
CA SER A 199 -1.42 -7.95 15.91
C SER A 199 -2.38 -8.34 17.03
N PRO A 200 -3.53 -7.66 17.26
CA PRO A 200 -4.47 -8.10 18.28
C PRO A 200 -5.01 -9.52 18.06
N ALA A 201 -5.18 -9.94 16.81
CA ALA A 201 -5.62 -11.31 16.47
C ALA A 201 -4.45 -12.30 16.42
N LEU A 202 -3.33 -11.91 15.78
CA LEU A 202 -2.16 -12.79 15.55
C LEU A 202 -1.47 -13.21 16.86
N ARG A 203 -1.56 -12.39 17.91
CA ARG A 203 -0.96 -12.66 19.24
C ARG A 203 -1.78 -13.61 20.11
N THR A 204 -2.95 -14.08 19.64
CA THR A 204 -3.74 -15.04 20.39
C THR A 204 -3.34 -16.46 20.01
N ASP A 205 -3.05 -17.33 21.02
CA ASP A 205 -2.67 -18.72 20.80
C ASP A 205 -3.72 -19.49 19.98
N ALA A 206 -5.00 -19.24 20.25
CA ALA A 206 -6.10 -19.90 19.56
C ALA A 206 -6.13 -19.56 18.05
N PHE A 207 -5.83 -18.32 17.68
CA PHE A 207 -5.76 -17.92 16.28
C PHE A 207 -4.51 -18.49 15.61
N GLY A 208 -3.35 -18.41 16.28
CA GLY A 208 -2.09 -19.00 15.80
C GLY A 208 -2.22 -20.49 15.55
N ALA A 209 -2.75 -21.24 16.51
CA ALA A 209 -2.97 -22.69 16.38
C ALA A 209 -3.89 -23.06 15.19
N LYS A 210 -4.84 -22.18 14.82
CA LYS A 210 -5.77 -22.43 13.71
C LYS A 210 -5.18 -22.03 12.34
N VAL A 211 -4.43 -20.95 12.27
CA VAL A 211 -4.03 -20.33 11.00
C VAL A 211 -2.61 -20.71 10.57
N LEU A 212 -1.62 -20.71 11.48
CA LEU A 212 -0.23 -21.02 11.15
C LEU A 212 -0.02 -22.40 10.49
N PRO A 213 -0.76 -23.47 10.88
CA PRO A 213 -0.67 -24.75 10.16
C PRO A 213 -1.07 -24.68 8.67
N ARG A 214 -1.84 -23.66 8.29
CA ARG A 214 -2.27 -23.41 6.90
C ARG A 214 -1.32 -22.50 6.14
N VAL A 215 -0.35 -21.89 6.80
CA VAL A 215 0.71 -21.11 6.14
C VAL A 215 1.89 -22.03 5.87
N PRO A 216 2.20 -22.38 4.62
CA PRO A 216 3.33 -23.28 4.30
C PRO A 216 4.67 -22.84 4.90
N LEU A 217 4.95 -21.53 4.90
CA LEU A 217 6.18 -20.98 5.51
C LEU A 217 6.16 -20.97 7.05
N ARG A 218 5.06 -21.40 7.70
CA ARG A 218 4.93 -21.61 9.15
C ARG A 218 5.25 -20.38 10.02
N ARG A 219 5.13 -19.19 9.47
CA ARG A 219 5.28 -17.92 10.20
C ARG A 219 4.29 -16.88 9.70
N TRP A 220 4.09 -15.83 10.48
CA TRP A 220 3.43 -14.62 10.01
C TRP A 220 4.35 -13.89 9.04
N GLY A 221 3.77 -13.17 8.09
CA GLY A 221 4.48 -12.19 7.30
C GLY A 221 4.88 -10.99 8.16
N GLU A 222 5.91 -10.30 7.76
CA GLU A 222 6.38 -9.05 8.36
C GLU A 222 6.49 -7.97 7.29
N GLY A 223 6.54 -6.69 7.68
CA GLY A 223 6.70 -5.59 6.74
C GLY A 223 7.89 -5.77 5.78
N ARG A 224 9.02 -6.27 6.30
CA ARG A 224 10.23 -6.53 5.50
C ARG A 224 10.05 -7.56 4.38
N ASP A 225 9.07 -8.46 4.48
CA ASP A 225 8.79 -9.44 3.42
C ASP A 225 8.25 -8.75 2.14
N PHE A 226 7.82 -7.50 2.26
CA PHE A 226 7.30 -6.70 1.15
C PHE A 226 8.31 -5.70 0.58
N ALA A 227 9.49 -5.55 1.18
CA ALA A 227 10.51 -4.59 0.73
C ALA A 227 11.00 -4.90 -0.70
N GLY A 228 11.32 -6.16 -1.00
CA GLY A 228 11.84 -6.55 -2.32
C GLY A 228 10.84 -6.34 -3.45
N ILE A 229 9.55 -6.65 -3.23
CA ILE A 229 8.53 -6.41 -4.26
C ILE A 229 8.26 -4.91 -4.45
N ALA A 230 8.40 -4.09 -3.40
CA ALA A 230 8.28 -2.65 -3.54
C ALA A 230 9.36 -2.08 -4.45
N VAL A 231 10.61 -2.46 -4.24
CA VAL A 231 11.74 -2.06 -5.08
C VAL A 231 11.54 -2.53 -6.53
N TYR A 232 11.14 -3.78 -6.73
CA TYR A 232 10.85 -4.32 -8.06
C TYR A 232 9.79 -3.49 -8.78
N LEU A 233 8.63 -3.25 -8.14
CA LEU A 233 7.51 -2.55 -8.76
C LEU A 233 7.77 -1.05 -8.96
N ALA A 234 8.60 -0.42 -8.12
CA ALA A 234 8.98 0.98 -8.28
C ALA A 234 10.02 1.18 -9.40
N SER A 235 10.89 0.21 -9.60
CA SER A 235 12.08 0.33 -10.46
C SER A 235 11.84 -0.03 -11.93
N ASN A 236 12.88 0.20 -12.75
CA ASN A 236 12.91 -0.21 -14.16
C ASN A 236 12.95 -1.72 -14.37
N ALA A 237 13.24 -2.52 -13.32
CA ALA A 237 13.19 -3.97 -13.38
C ALA A 237 11.78 -4.50 -13.72
N SER A 238 10.73 -3.71 -13.44
CA SER A 238 9.34 -4.04 -13.75
C SER A 238 8.74 -3.23 -14.90
N SER A 239 9.58 -2.67 -15.79
CA SER A 239 9.13 -1.78 -16.89
C SER A 239 8.10 -2.41 -17.85
N TYR A 240 8.05 -3.74 -17.94
CA TYR A 240 7.07 -4.48 -18.76
C TYR A 240 6.01 -5.21 -17.91
N HIS A 241 5.84 -4.84 -16.62
CA HIS A 241 4.95 -5.50 -15.68
C HIS A 241 3.85 -4.53 -15.21
N THR A 242 2.62 -4.71 -15.69
CA THR A 242 1.45 -3.91 -15.35
C THR A 242 0.16 -4.72 -15.42
N GLY A 243 -0.84 -4.35 -14.62
CA GLY A 243 -2.17 -4.99 -14.58
C GLY A 243 -2.20 -6.31 -13.81
N ASP A 244 -1.14 -6.67 -13.10
CA ASP A 244 -1.02 -7.93 -12.38
C ASP A 244 -1.48 -7.84 -10.92
N VAL A 245 -1.73 -9.02 -10.36
CA VAL A 245 -2.12 -9.21 -8.96
C VAL A 245 -1.18 -10.21 -8.31
N ILE A 246 -0.24 -9.69 -7.54
CA ILE A 246 0.87 -10.44 -6.96
C ILE A 246 0.53 -10.85 -5.54
N THR A 247 0.60 -12.15 -5.23
CA THR A 247 0.30 -12.66 -3.88
C THR A 247 1.58 -12.80 -3.05
N ILE A 248 1.58 -12.24 -1.84
CA ILE A 248 2.64 -12.35 -0.84
C ILE A 248 2.00 -12.83 0.47
N ASP A 249 1.94 -14.14 0.71
CA ASP A 249 1.12 -14.73 1.76
C ASP A 249 1.73 -15.95 2.46
N GLY A 250 2.99 -16.27 2.17
CA GLY A 250 3.65 -17.46 2.70
C GLY A 250 3.05 -18.77 2.18
N GLY A 251 2.30 -18.73 1.08
CA GLY A 251 1.63 -19.86 0.43
C GLY A 251 0.22 -20.13 0.96
N TYR A 252 -0.35 -19.27 1.79
CA TYR A 252 -1.64 -19.49 2.48
C TYR A 252 -2.82 -19.70 1.52
N TYR A 253 -2.80 -19.07 0.35
CA TYR A 253 -3.88 -19.19 -0.65
C TYR A 253 -3.60 -20.25 -1.73
N SER A 254 -2.49 -20.98 -1.63
CA SER A 254 -2.09 -21.96 -2.65
C SER A 254 -2.81 -23.31 -2.53
N PHE A 255 -3.53 -23.56 -1.42
CA PHE A 255 -4.30 -24.81 -1.19
C PHE A 255 -5.43 -24.65 -0.17
#